data_fb4dcf697f2bc94f7969ce86c85c64a7
#
_entry.id   fb4dcf697f2bc94f7969ce86c85c64a7
#
_cell.length_a   1.000
_cell.length_b   1.000
_cell.length_c   1.000
_cell.angle_alpha   90.00
_cell.angle_beta   90.00
_cell.angle_gamma   90.00
#
_symmetry.space_group_name_H-M   'P 1'
#
loop_
_entity.id
_entity.type
_entity.pdbx_description
1 polymer ?
#
loop_
_entity_poly.entity_id
_entity_poly.type
_entity_poly.pdbx_seq_one_letter_code
_entity_poly.pdbx_strand_id
1 'polypeptide(L)'
;MSNSNAKGDRRERELVNELDGAGFAVMRAPASGSATERELPDVLAGDGETFYAVEAKSSAGDPIYLTGEEIEALVYFARNFGAKPRVAVRFDREDWYFFHPGDLYTTDGGNYRVKKETALADGEDFAEFVGDSRKVTLDEIAVDDAGPDREVLEALARGDLPVDEAAEML
;
A
#
# COMPACT_ATOMS: atom_id res chain seq x y z
N MET A 1 -15.78 23.60 -12.18
CA MET A 1 -15.32 23.29 -10.82
C MET A 1 -15.94 22.02 -10.20
N SER A 2 -17.05 21.50 -10.70
CA SER A 2 -17.69 20.31 -10.13
C SER A 2 -17.13 18.95 -10.58
N ASN A 3 -16.28 18.90 -11.61
CA ASN A 3 -15.82 17.64 -12.20
C ASN A 3 -14.68 16.93 -11.43
N SER A 4 -13.82 17.66 -10.73
CA SER A 4 -12.71 17.06 -9.99
C SER A 4 -13.18 16.35 -8.71
N ASN A 5 -14.09 16.96 -7.97
CA ASN A 5 -14.65 16.36 -6.76
C ASN A 5 -15.49 15.12 -7.07
N ALA A 6 -16.29 15.16 -8.15
CA ALA A 6 -17.08 14.01 -8.59
C ALA A 6 -16.20 12.84 -9.09
N LYS A 7 -15.06 13.14 -9.72
CA LYS A 7 -14.09 12.11 -10.14
C LYS A 7 -13.39 11.48 -8.93
N GLY A 8 -12.97 12.29 -7.97
CA GLY A 8 -12.38 11.82 -6.70
C GLY A 8 -13.34 10.91 -5.94
N ASP A 9 -14.56 11.37 -5.71
CA ASP A 9 -15.62 10.63 -5.03
C ASP A 9 -15.94 9.27 -5.71
N ARG A 10 -15.92 9.22 -7.05
CA ARG A 10 -16.08 7.97 -7.79
C ARG A 10 -14.90 7.03 -7.59
N ARG A 11 -13.68 7.54 -7.62
CA ARG A 11 -12.45 6.74 -7.44
C ARG A 11 -12.34 6.14 -6.04
N GLU A 12 -12.69 6.91 -5.02
CA GLU A 12 -12.76 6.40 -3.65
C GLU A 12 -13.77 5.26 -3.51
N ARG A 13 -14.96 5.38 -4.14
CA ARG A 13 -15.96 4.30 -4.16
C ARG A 13 -15.46 3.05 -4.90
N GLU A 14 -14.76 3.23 -6.01
CA GLU A 14 -14.12 2.12 -6.73
C GLU A 14 -13.15 1.37 -5.82
N LEU A 15 -12.26 2.10 -5.12
CA LEU A 15 -11.32 1.52 -4.17
C LEU A 15 -12.03 0.76 -3.04
N VAL A 16 -13.07 1.36 -2.44
CA VAL A 16 -13.88 0.72 -1.40
C VAL A 16 -14.48 -0.59 -1.90
N ASN A 17 -15.07 -0.61 -3.10
CA ASN A 17 -15.68 -1.80 -3.67
C ASN A 17 -14.65 -2.89 -3.99
N GLU A 18 -13.47 -2.52 -4.47
CA GLU A 18 -12.40 -3.47 -4.76
C GLU A 18 -11.86 -4.11 -3.47
N LEU A 19 -11.65 -3.33 -2.42
CA LEU A 19 -11.21 -3.83 -1.12
C LEU A 19 -12.27 -4.71 -0.45
N ASP A 20 -13.55 -4.31 -0.49
CA ASP A 20 -14.67 -5.13 0.01
C ASP A 20 -14.74 -6.46 -0.74
N GLY A 21 -14.61 -6.44 -2.06
CA GLY A 21 -14.55 -7.65 -2.90
C GLY A 21 -13.36 -8.56 -2.61
N ALA A 22 -12.26 -8.01 -2.09
CA ALA A 22 -11.08 -8.75 -1.66
C ALA A 22 -11.16 -9.27 -0.21
N GLY A 23 -12.29 -9.07 0.48
CA GLY A 23 -12.53 -9.60 1.82
C GLY A 23 -12.20 -8.66 2.98
N PHE A 24 -11.93 -7.38 2.71
CA PHE A 24 -11.76 -6.38 3.75
C PHE A 24 -13.10 -5.84 4.25
N ALA A 25 -13.19 -5.57 5.54
CA ALA A 25 -14.19 -4.66 6.06
C ALA A 25 -13.73 -3.22 5.76
N VAL A 26 -14.55 -2.44 5.06
CA VAL A 26 -14.15 -1.13 4.55
C VAL A 26 -15.11 -0.06 4.99
N MET A 27 -14.57 1.07 5.40
CA MET A 27 -15.33 2.27 5.71
C MET A 27 -14.70 3.47 4.98
N ARG A 28 -15.55 4.22 4.28
CA ARG A 28 -15.18 5.51 3.72
C ARG A 28 -15.39 6.59 4.77
N ALA A 29 -14.41 7.48 4.94
CA ALA A 29 -14.58 8.63 5.81
C ALA A 29 -15.66 9.58 5.27
N PRO A 30 -16.44 10.25 6.13
CA PRO A 30 -17.35 11.30 5.69
C PRO A 30 -16.56 12.45 5.05
N ALA A 31 -17.11 13.03 3.99
CA ALA A 31 -16.49 14.16 3.30
C ALA A 31 -16.15 15.31 4.27
N SER A 32 -15.07 16.02 3.95
CA SER A 32 -14.52 17.14 4.72
C SER A 32 -15.56 18.12 5.26
N GLY A 33 -15.42 18.51 6.49
CA GLY A 33 -16.36 19.32 7.27
C GLY A 33 -16.68 18.67 8.62
N SER A 34 -16.04 17.57 8.91
CA SER A 34 -16.13 16.87 10.17
C SER A 34 -15.47 17.67 11.31
N ALA A 35 -15.92 17.41 12.52
CA ALA A 35 -15.56 18.10 13.76
C ALA A 35 -14.11 17.94 14.21
N THR A 36 -13.19 17.47 13.35
CA THR A 36 -11.77 17.31 13.68
C THR A 36 -10.92 18.40 13.02
N GLU A 37 -9.94 18.93 13.74
CA GLU A 37 -8.99 19.91 13.21
C GLU A 37 -8.01 19.33 12.18
N ARG A 38 -7.84 18.00 12.18
CA ARG A 38 -6.99 17.27 11.24
C ARG A 38 -7.82 16.59 10.17
N GLU A 39 -7.28 16.48 9.00
CA GLU A 39 -7.88 15.69 7.93
C GLU A 39 -7.96 14.22 8.34
N LEU A 40 -9.04 13.56 7.95
CA LEU A 40 -9.24 12.14 8.12
C LEU A 40 -8.74 11.40 6.86
N PRO A 41 -8.24 10.17 7.00
CA PRO A 41 -7.96 9.35 5.83
C PRO A 41 -9.26 9.08 5.05
N ASP A 42 -9.17 8.95 3.74
CA ASP A 42 -10.35 8.73 2.89
C ASP A 42 -11.01 7.38 3.15
N VAL A 43 -10.21 6.34 3.43
CA VAL A 43 -10.68 4.96 3.60
C VAL A 43 -10.01 4.30 4.80
N LEU A 44 -10.79 3.56 5.58
CA LEU A 44 -10.31 2.59 6.55
C LEU A 44 -10.65 1.18 6.06
N ALA A 45 -9.69 0.28 6.08
CA ALA A 45 -9.86 -1.09 5.66
C ALA A 45 -9.20 -2.06 6.66
N GLY A 46 -9.83 -3.20 6.92
CA GLY A 46 -9.28 -4.22 7.81
C GLY A 46 -9.74 -5.61 7.41
N ASP A 47 -8.86 -6.59 7.54
CA ASP A 47 -9.11 -8.01 7.26
C ASP A 47 -9.26 -8.87 8.53
N GLY A 48 -9.25 -8.22 9.69
CA GLY A 48 -9.28 -8.86 11.00
C GLY A 48 -7.90 -9.06 11.65
N GLU A 49 -6.83 -8.98 10.86
CA GLU A 49 -5.44 -9.06 11.35
C GLU A 49 -4.71 -7.74 11.15
N THR A 50 -4.91 -7.11 10.00
CA THR A 50 -4.26 -5.85 9.64
C THR A 50 -5.29 -4.78 9.35
N PHE A 51 -5.05 -3.57 9.84
CA PHE A 51 -5.85 -2.38 9.57
C PHE A 51 -5.04 -1.36 8.78
N TYR A 52 -5.67 -0.76 7.80
CA TYR A 52 -5.08 0.28 6.95
C TYR A 52 -5.87 1.56 7.04
N ALA A 53 -5.15 2.68 7.13
CA ALA A 53 -5.67 4.03 6.91
C ALA A 53 -5.12 4.50 5.57
N VAL A 54 -6.00 4.81 4.62
CA VAL A 54 -5.65 5.05 3.23
C VAL A 54 -6.07 6.45 2.79
N GLU A 55 -5.14 7.20 2.24
CA GLU A 55 -5.38 8.43 1.48
C GLU A 55 -5.39 8.09 -0.01
N ALA A 56 -6.47 8.40 -0.71
CA ALA A 56 -6.66 8.03 -2.11
C ALA A 56 -6.54 9.23 -3.04
N LYS A 57 -5.67 9.15 -4.03
CA LYS A 57 -5.47 10.19 -5.04
C LYS A 57 -5.54 9.61 -6.45
N SER A 58 -6.09 10.36 -7.38
CA SER A 58 -6.13 9.97 -8.79
C SER A 58 -5.75 11.10 -9.72
N SER A 59 -5.16 10.75 -10.86
CA SER A 59 -4.77 11.68 -11.91
C SER A 59 -5.03 11.09 -13.29
N ALA A 60 -5.21 11.93 -14.29
CA ALA A 60 -5.28 11.49 -15.68
C ALA A 60 -3.92 10.98 -16.21
N GLY A 61 -2.83 11.55 -15.73
CA GLY A 61 -1.46 11.20 -16.12
C GLY A 61 -0.42 12.13 -15.52
N ASP A 62 -0.85 13.29 -15.01
CA ASP A 62 0.04 14.24 -14.33
C ASP A 62 0.50 13.67 -12.99
N PRO A 63 1.70 14.06 -12.52
CA PRO A 63 2.19 13.67 -11.21
C PRO A 63 1.19 14.04 -10.11
N ILE A 64 0.99 13.11 -9.18
CA ILE A 64 0.14 13.30 -8.00
C ILE A 64 0.99 13.94 -6.89
N TYR A 65 0.44 14.95 -6.26
CA TYR A 65 1.07 15.65 -5.14
C TYR A 65 0.20 15.54 -3.89
N LEU A 66 0.86 15.35 -2.76
CA LEU A 66 0.27 15.43 -1.43
C LEU A 66 1.06 16.46 -0.62
N THR A 67 0.37 17.24 0.17
CA THR A 67 1.04 18.18 1.06
C THR A 67 1.69 17.45 2.24
N GLY A 68 2.68 18.10 2.88
CA GLY A 68 3.24 17.58 4.12
C GLY A 68 2.17 17.42 5.20
N GLU A 69 1.20 18.33 5.26
CA GLU A 69 0.09 18.30 6.23
C GLU A 69 -0.83 17.09 6.01
N GLU A 70 -1.19 16.76 4.76
CA GLU A 70 -1.98 15.57 4.42
C GLU A 70 -1.27 14.29 4.89
N ILE A 71 0.01 14.16 4.61
CA ILE A 71 0.80 12.99 5.02
C ILE A 71 0.95 12.92 6.55
N GLU A 72 1.18 14.05 7.21
CA GLU A 72 1.29 14.12 8.67
C GLU A 72 -0.02 13.71 9.34
N ALA A 73 -1.17 14.17 8.82
CA ALA A 73 -2.50 13.81 9.30
C ALA A 73 -2.78 12.31 9.12
N LEU A 74 -2.44 11.74 7.96
CA LEU A 74 -2.58 10.31 7.69
C LEU A 74 -1.75 9.46 8.65
N VAL A 75 -0.48 9.79 8.84
CA VAL A 75 0.43 9.06 9.74
C VAL A 75 -0.02 9.19 11.19
N TYR A 76 -0.42 10.38 11.62
CA TYR A 76 -0.95 10.63 12.97
C TYR A 76 -2.20 9.79 13.23
N PHE A 77 -3.16 9.81 12.30
CA PHE A 77 -4.39 9.03 12.43
C PHE A 77 -4.09 7.53 12.50
N ALA A 78 -3.32 7.02 11.55
CA ALA A 78 -2.98 5.61 11.48
C ALA A 78 -2.30 5.12 12.77
N ARG A 79 -1.33 5.86 13.27
CA ARG A 79 -0.62 5.54 14.51
C ARG A 79 -1.53 5.46 15.72
N ASN A 80 -2.44 6.43 15.89
CA ASN A 80 -3.34 6.47 17.05
C ASN A 80 -4.50 5.48 16.93
N PHE A 81 -4.91 5.16 15.71
CA PHE A 81 -5.95 4.18 15.43
C PHE A 81 -5.43 2.72 15.50
N GLY A 82 -4.13 2.50 15.38
CA GLY A 82 -3.54 1.18 15.29
C GLY A 82 -3.58 0.59 13.86
N ALA A 83 -3.62 1.46 12.85
CA ALA A 83 -3.62 1.10 11.44
C ALA A 83 -2.26 1.36 10.79
N LYS A 84 -2.03 0.73 9.63
CA LYS A 84 -0.89 1.00 8.76
C LYS A 84 -1.26 2.11 7.77
N PRO A 85 -0.50 3.20 7.67
CA PRO A 85 -0.77 4.25 6.71
C PRO A 85 -0.43 3.79 5.28
N ARG A 86 -1.28 4.15 4.32
CA ARG A 86 -1.04 3.93 2.89
C ARG A 86 -1.52 5.13 2.09
N VAL A 87 -0.78 5.43 1.05
CA VAL A 87 -1.23 6.33 -0.03
C VAL A 87 -1.59 5.47 -1.22
N ALA A 88 -2.85 5.48 -1.62
CA ALA A 88 -3.33 4.79 -2.80
C ALA A 88 -3.39 5.76 -3.98
N VAL A 89 -2.72 5.46 -5.06
CA VAL A 89 -2.73 6.27 -6.27
C VAL A 89 -3.30 5.51 -7.46
N ARG A 90 -4.05 6.21 -8.30
CA ARG A 90 -4.56 5.65 -9.54
C ARG A 90 -4.41 6.64 -10.69
N PHE A 91 -3.78 6.22 -11.76
CA PHE A 91 -3.73 6.96 -13.02
C PHE A 91 -4.79 6.42 -13.97
N ASP A 92 -5.27 7.25 -14.90
CA ASP A 92 -6.27 6.81 -15.87
C ASP A 92 -5.74 5.62 -16.68
N ARG A 93 -6.57 4.58 -16.84
CA ARG A 93 -6.29 3.29 -17.48
C ARG A 93 -5.34 2.37 -16.73
N GLU A 94 -4.95 2.72 -15.50
CA GLU A 94 -4.15 1.88 -14.63
C GLU A 94 -4.98 1.39 -13.44
N ASP A 95 -4.47 0.40 -12.73
CA ASP A 95 -5.02 -0.07 -11.47
C ASP A 95 -4.55 0.79 -10.28
N TRP A 96 -4.95 0.43 -9.07
CA TRP A 96 -4.48 1.06 -7.86
C TRP A 96 -3.07 0.59 -7.50
N TYR A 97 -2.24 1.53 -7.08
CA TYR A 97 -0.92 1.29 -6.52
C TYR A 97 -0.84 1.92 -5.14
N PHE A 98 -0.21 1.21 -4.21
CA PHE A 98 -0.13 1.60 -2.81
C PHE A 98 1.31 1.88 -2.41
N PHE A 99 1.49 2.87 -1.54
CA PHE A 99 2.78 3.26 -0.99
C PHE A 99 2.69 3.43 0.51
N HIS A 100 3.73 3.04 1.23
CA HIS A 100 3.94 3.56 2.56
C HIS A 100 4.37 5.04 2.43
N PRO A 101 3.85 5.98 3.28
CA PRO A 101 4.23 7.39 3.18
C PRO A 101 5.74 7.65 3.20
N GLY A 102 6.50 6.83 3.94
CA GLY A 102 7.96 6.93 4.02
C GLY A 102 8.72 6.59 2.74
N ASP A 103 8.08 5.92 1.78
CA ASP A 103 8.69 5.53 0.50
C ASP A 103 8.42 6.56 -0.61
N LEU A 104 7.63 7.59 -0.31
CA LEU A 104 7.30 8.62 -1.28
C LEU A 104 8.46 9.62 -1.46
N TYR A 105 8.64 10.05 -2.71
CA TYR A 105 9.57 11.14 -3.01
C TYR A 105 9.11 12.45 -2.36
N THR A 106 9.99 13.07 -1.59
CA THR A 106 9.76 14.38 -0.97
C THR A 106 10.39 15.47 -1.81
N THR A 107 9.61 16.48 -2.17
CA THR A 107 10.10 17.66 -2.88
C THR A 107 10.85 18.61 -1.95
N ASP A 108 11.66 19.53 -2.49
CA ASP A 108 12.38 20.53 -1.71
C ASP A 108 11.44 21.42 -0.88
N GLY A 109 10.19 21.58 -1.31
CA GLY A 109 9.14 22.33 -0.59
C GLY A 109 8.42 21.54 0.51
N GLY A 110 8.83 20.29 0.79
CA GLY A 110 8.21 19.46 1.83
C GLY A 110 6.91 18.77 1.43
N ASN A 111 6.55 18.82 0.15
CA ASN A 111 5.43 18.06 -0.41
C ASN A 111 5.90 16.69 -0.91
N TYR A 112 4.97 15.77 -1.04
CA TYR A 112 5.22 14.44 -1.58
C TYR A 112 4.72 14.34 -3.01
N ARG A 113 5.37 13.53 -3.82
CA ARG A 113 5.04 13.38 -5.23
C ARG A 113 5.12 11.93 -5.68
N VAL A 114 4.11 11.51 -6.46
CA VAL A 114 4.11 10.23 -7.18
C VAL A 114 3.92 10.49 -8.66
N LYS A 115 4.90 10.06 -9.47
CA LYS A 115 4.78 10.03 -10.92
C LYS A 115 4.16 8.71 -11.37
N LYS A 116 3.52 8.70 -12.54
CA LYS A 116 2.93 7.48 -13.12
C LYS A 116 3.98 6.36 -13.25
N GLU A 117 5.15 6.67 -13.79
CA GLU A 117 6.23 5.69 -13.97
C GLU A 117 6.69 5.10 -12.65
N THR A 118 6.77 5.92 -11.60
CA THR A 118 7.13 5.48 -10.25
C THR A 118 6.06 4.56 -9.67
N ALA A 119 4.78 4.89 -9.86
CA ALA A 119 3.69 4.04 -9.39
C ALA A 119 3.73 2.65 -10.03
N LEU A 120 3.95 2.58 -11.34
CA LEU A 120 4.03 1.32 -12.08
C LEU A 120 5.28 0.47 -11.73
N ALA A 121 6.40 1.13 -11.42
CA ALA A 121 7.67 0.46 -11.13
C ALA A 121 7.78 0.02 -9.66
N ASP A 122 7.45 0.91 -8.74
CA ASP A 122 7.79 0.77 -7.31
C ASP A 122 6.54 0.63 -6.42
N GLY A 123 5.35 0.94 -6.93
CA GLY A 123 4.10 0.81 -6.17
C GLY A 123 3.73 -0.63 -5.92
N GLU A 124 3.22 -0.91 -4.73
CA GLU A 124 2.58 -2.17 -4.38
C GLU A 124 1.26 -2.27 -5.18
N ASP A 125 1.12 -3.26 -6.04
CA ASP A 125 -0.12 -3.44 -6.79
C ASP A 125 -1.25 -3.98 -5.90
N PHE A 126 -2.48 -4.01 -6.43
CA PHE A 126 -3.64 -4.41 -5.64
C PHE A 126 -3.55 -5.85 -5.11
N ALA A 127 -3.08 -6.80 -5.93
CA ALA A 127 -2.95 -8.20 -5.52
C ALA A 127 -1.89 -8.37 -4.42
N GLU A 128 -0.80 -7.63 -4.52
CA GLU A 128 0.25 -7.59 -3.50
C GLU A 128 -0.25 -6.94 -2.19
N PHE A 129 -0.99 -5.83 -2.32
CA PHE A 129 -1.56 -5.13 -1.17
C PHE A 129 -2.56 -5.99 -0.38
N VAL A 130 -3.41 -6.74 -1.05
CA VAL A 130 -4.39 -7.63 -0.40
C VAL A 130 -3.80 -8.97 0.04
N GLY A 131 -2.51 -9.22 -0.24
CA GLY A 131 -1.80 -10.43 0.18
C GLY A 131 -1.93 -11.63 -0.74
N ASP A 132 -2.49 -11.45 -1.94
CA ASP A 132 -2.64 -12.53 -2.93
C ASP A 132 -1.35 -12.84 -3.69
N SER A 133 -0.42 -11.87 -3.74
CA SER A 133 0.89 -12.03 -4.35
C SER A 133 1.94 -11.15 -3.68
N ARG A 134 3.21 -11.46 -3.91
CA ARG A 134 4.34 -10.64 -3.47
C ARG A 134 5.30 -10.47 -4.63
N LYS A 135 5.68 -9.22 -4.90
CA LYS A 135 6.80 -8.92 -5.79
C LYS A 135 8.10 -9.26 -5.09
N VAL A 136 8.94 -10.05 -5.75
CA VAL A 136 10.29 -10.35 -5.29
C VAL A 136 11.26 -9.65 -6.24
N THR A 137 12.10 -8.77 -5.71
CA THR A 137 13.11 -8.08 -6.52
C THR A 137 14.33 -8.98 -6.71
N LEU A 138 15.09 -8.75 -7.79
CA LEU A 138 16.34 -9.49 -8.03
C LEU A 138 17.36 -9.29 -6.88
N ASP A 139 17.33 -8.14 -6.22
CA ASP A 139 18.18 -7.85 -5.06
C ASP A 139 17.77 -8.68 -3.84
N GLU A 140 16.48 -8.92 -3.63
CA GLU A 140 16.00 -9.83 -2.57
C GLU A 140 16.40 -11.28 -2.84
N ILE A 141 16.47 -11.70 -4.11
CA ILE A 141 16.95 -13.03 -4.49
C ILE A 141 18.48 -13.16 -4.33
N ALA A 142 19.19 -12.06 -4.50
CA ALA A 142 20.67 -12.06 -4.47
C ALA A 142 21.27 -12.00 -3.05
N VAL A 143 20.50 -11.61 -2.03
CA VAL A 143 21.00 -11.40 -0.66
C VAL A 143 21.16 -12.69 0.13
N ASP A 144 20.61 -13.81 -0.33
CA ASP A 144 20.61 -15.07 0.43
C ASP A 144 21.53 -16.17 -0.13
N ASP A 145 22.68 -15.76 -0.64
CA ASP A 145 23.68 -16.73 -1.19
C ASP A 145 24.61 -17.34 -0.12
N ALA A 146 24.39 -17.08 1.15
CA ALA A 146 25.30 -17.52 2.23
C ALA A 146 24.63 -17.88 3.57
N GLY A 147 23.35 -18.19 3.63
CA GLY A 147 22.66 -18.60 4.85
C GLY A 147 22.57 -20.12 5.02
N PRO A 148 22.58 -20.63 6.28
CA PRO A 148 22.35 -22.06 6.56
C PRO A 148 21.04 -22.58 5.98
N ASP A 149 20.06 -21.71 5.79
CA ASP A 149 18.75 -22.03 5.25
C ASP A 149 18.80 -22.57 3.81
N ARG A 150 19.74 -22.10 3.00
CA ARG A 150 19.91 -22.56 1.62
C ARG A 150 20.42 -24.01 1.56
N GLU A 151 21.39 -24.36 2.38
CA GLU A 151 21.93 -25.74 2.42
C GLU A 151 20.83 -26.72 2.85
N VAL A 152 19.99 -26.32 3.83
CA VAL A 152 18.85 -27.11 4.29
C VAL A 152 17.80 -27.30 3.19
N LEU A 153 17.45 -26.22 2.46
CA LEU A 153 16.50 -26.27 1.35
C LEU A 153 17.03 -27.08 0.16
N GLU A 154 18.31 -26.99 -0.16
CA GLU A 154 18.93 -27.81 -1.21
C GLU A 154 19.01 -29.29 -0.83
N ALA A 155 19.32 -29.60 0.43
CA ALA A 155 19.31 -30.96 0.94
C ALA A 155 17.88 -31.57 0.94
N LEU A 156 16.89 -30.76 1.31
CA LEU A 156 15.47 -31.15 1.22
C LEU A 156 15.03 -31.40 -0.23
N ALA A 157 15.40 -30.53 -1.16
CA ALA A 157 15.08 -30.65 -2.59
C ALA A 157 15.72 -31.87 -3.25
N ARG A 158 16.91 -32.29 -2.77
CA ARG A 158 17.59 -33.51 -3.23
C ARG A 158 17.08 -34.78 -2.57
N GLY A 159 16.23 -34.65 -1.53
CA GLY A 159 15.75 -35.79 -0.74
C GLY A 159 16.77 -36.33 0.25
N ASP A 160 17.82 -35.59 0.52
CA ASP A 160 18.89 -35.95 1.45
C ASP A 160 18.51 -35.62 2.92
N LEU A 161 17.46 -34.81 3.12
CA LEU A 161 16.97 -34.38 4.42
C LEU A 161 15.42 -34.53 4.47
N PRO A 162 14.88 -35.20 5.50
CA PRO A 162 13.43 -35.29 5.69
C PRO A 162 12.83 -33.93 6.08
N VAL A 163 11.54 -33.72 5.74
CA VAL A 163 10.84 -32.44 5.94
C VAL A 163 10.77 -32.02 7.41
N ASP A 164 10.55 -32.99 8.29
CA ASP A 164 10.48 -32.79 9.74
C ASP A 164 11.81 -32.33 10.34
N GLU A 165 12.92 -32.89 9.87
CA GLU A 165 14.26 -32.50 10.29
C GLU A 165 14.67 -31.13 9.71
N ALA A 166 14.29 -30.84 8.46
CA ALA A 166 14.51 -29.52 7.85
C ALA A 166 13.76 -28.40 8.58
N ALA A 167 12.53 -28.67 9.06
CA ALA A 167 11.71 -27.70 9.78
C ALA A 167 12.27 -27.31 11.18
N GLU A 168 13.11 -28.17 11.77
CA GLU A 168 13.78 -27.86 13.03
C GLU A 168 15.07 -27.02 12.84
N MET A 169 15.58 -26.95 11.60
CA MET A 169 16.82 -26.26 11.25
C MET A 169 16.60 -24.87 10.65
N LEU A 170 15.36 -24.53 10.23
CA LEU A 170 14.93 -23.25 9.69
C LEU A 170 14.29 -22.37 10.78
#